data_87deff7adea2e90b1ea80251fc62dbf9
#
_entry.id   87deff7adea2e90b1ea80251fc62dbf9
#
_cell.length_a   1.000
_cell.length_b   1.000
_cell.length_c   1.000
_cell.angle_alpha   90.00
_cell.angle_beta   90.00
_cell.angle_gamma   90.00
#
_symmetry.space_group_name_H-M   'P 1'
#
loop_
_entity.id
_entity.type
_entity.pdbx_description
1 polymer ?
#
loop_
_entity_poly.entity_id
_entity_poly.type
_entity_poly.pdbx_seq_one_letter_code
_entity_poly.pdbx_strand_id
1 'polypeptide(L)'
;LSKDGRFDDWSDRIGWWTNGFWGGMMWQLYHATKDPVYKETAEELEQKLDAVLMDYRSMDHDSGFRWLPTAVADYRLTGAEMSKNRGMLAASNLAGRFNPEGDFIIAWNAGDNPAVNGWAIIDCMMNLPLLYWASKESGDPHFAEIAVRHADTAREHFIRVDGSAKHIVEFDPITGDENTSHGGQGLAQGSSWTRGQAWALYGFVLSFLHTSKERFLTTAEKVADYFVSQIPESGLIPVDFYQAKDCDFEDD
;
A
#
# COMPACT_ATOMS: atom_id res chain seq x y z
N LEU A 1 -16.14 7.85 15.39
CA LEU A 1 -17.51 7.38 15.70
C LEU A 1 -18.50 8.24 14.95
N SER A 2 -19.43 7.60 14.23
CA SER A 2 -20.57 8.28 13.64
C SER A 2 -21.40 9.01 14.71
N LYS A 3 -22.26 9.97 14.31
CA LYS A 3 -23.08 10.74 15.25
C LYS A 3 -24.01 9.88 16.13
N ASP A 4 -24.28 8.63 15.73
CA ASP A 4 -25.08 7.65 16.49
C ASP A 4 -24.22 6.72 17.38
N GLY A 5 -22.91 6.98 17.48
CA GLY A 5 -21.98 6.23 18.30
C GLY A 5 -21.54 4.89 17.72
N ARG A 6 -21.84 4.61 16.44
CA ARG A 6 -21.38 3.41 15.75
C ARG A 6 -20.04 3.67 15.07
N PHE A 7 -19.26 2.62 14.90
CA PHE A 7 -18.12 2.67 14.00
C PHE A 7 -18.65 2.61 12.56
N ASP A 8 -18.10 3.47 11.70
CA ASP A 8 -18.20 3.25 10.28
C ASP A 8 -17.22 2.12 9.95
N ASP A 9 -17.77 0.97 9.60
CA ASP A 9 -17.00 -0.24 9.30
C ASP A 9 -16.77 -0.43 7.80
N TRP A 10 -17.25 0.53 6.97
CA TRP A 10 -17.17 0.47 5.51
C TRP A 10 -17.63 -0.87 4.91
N SER A 11 -18.48 -1.59 5.63
CA SER A 11 -18.94 -2.93 5.25
C SER A 11 -19.78 -2.94 3.97
N ASP A 12 -20.38 -1.81 3.60
CA ASP A 12 -21.04 -1.56 2.33
C ASP A 12 -20.06 -1.35 1.14
N ARG A 13 -18.77 -1.10 1.44
CA ARG A 13 -17.70 -0.92 0.49
C ARG A 13 -16.62 -1.99 0.68
N ILE A 14 -16.97 -3.24 0.42
CA ILE A 14 -16.09 -4.39 0.68
C ILE A 14 -14.69 -4.23 0.06
N GLY A 15 -14.56 -3.53 -1.06
CA GLY A 15 -13.30 -3.24 -1.73
C GLY A 15 -12.45 -2.14 -1.07
N TRP A 16 -12.96 -1.49 -0.01
CA TRP A 16 -12.18 -0.46 0.67
C TRP A 16 -10.92 -1.07 1.31
N TRP A 17 -9.78 -0.44 1.11
CA TRP A 17 -8.46 -1.01 1.41
C TRP A 17 -8.29 -1.45 2.88
N THR A 18 -8.88 -0.72 3.84
CA THR A 18 -8.76 -1.05 5.27
C THR A 18 -9.47 -2.34 5.67
N ASN A 19 -10.39 -2.85 4.86
CA ASN A 19 -11.06 -4.13 5.13
C ASN A 19 -10.08 -5.31 5.18
N GLY A 20 -8.97 -5.23 4.44
CA GLY A 20 -7.90 -6.21 4.54
C GLY A 20 -7.28 -6.31 5.94
N PHE A 21 -7.14 -5.18 6.63
CA PHE A 21 -6.58 -5.17 7.99
C PHE A 21 -7.51 -5.83 9.02
N TRP A 22 -8.83 -5.69 8.85
CA TRP A 22 -9.77 -6.40 9.71
C TRP A 22 -9.57 -7.92 9.61
N GLY A 23 -9.52 -8.47 8.41
CA GLY A 23 -9.21 -9.88 8.18
C GLY A 23 -7.85 -10.26 8.75
N GLY A 24 -6.85 -9.40 8.54
CA GLY A 24 -5.51 -9.57 9.10
C GLY A 24 -5.48 -9.65 10.62
N MET A 25 -6.23 -8.80 11.32
CA MET A 25 -6.38 -8.88 12.78
C MET A 25 -7.02 -10.21 13.20
N MET A 26 -8.03 -10.69 12.49
CA MET A 26 -8.65 -11.99 12.78
C MET A 26 -7.66 -13.13 12.60
N TRP A 27 -6.85 -13.12 11.54
CA TRP A 27 -5.79 -14.12 11.35
C TRP A 27 -4.72 -14.07 12.45
N GLN A 28 -4.33 -12.87 12.91
CA GLN A 28 -3.41 -12.72 14.04
C GLN A 28 -4.00 -13.32 15.35
N LEU A 29 -5.27 -13.03 15.63
CA LEU A 29 -5.96 -13.57 16.79
C LEU A 29 -6.09 -15.10 16.70
N TYR A 30 -6.45 -15.63 15.53
CA TYR A 30 -6.46 -17.07 15.30
C TYR A 30 -5.08 -17.69 15.50
N HIS A 31 -4.04 -17.06 14.97
CA HIS A 31 -2.67 -17.57 15.15
C HIS A 31 -2.28 -17.65 16.62
N ALA A 32 -2.63 -16.65 17.41
CA ALA A 32 -2.30 -16.56 18.84
C ALA A 32 -3.16 -17.48 19.72
N THR A 33 -4.46 -17.58 19.45
CA THR A 33 -5.42 -18.25 20.36
C THR A 33 -5.86 -19.63 19.89
N LYS A 34 -5.82 -19.88 18.58
CA LYS A 34 -6.41 -21.05 17.92
C LYS A 34 -7.93 -21.14 18.05
N ASP A 35 -8.60 -20.08 18.51
CA ASP A 35 -10.06 -20.05 18.58
C ASP A 35 -10.64 -19.97 17.15
N PRO A 36 -11.51 -20.93 16.76
CA PRO A 36 -12.04 -21.03 15.41
C PRO A 36 -12.89 -19.83 14.99
N VAL A 37 -13.49 -19.08 15.93
CA VAL A 37 -14.31 -17.92 15.62
C VAL A 37 -13.55 -16.86 14.80
N TYR A 38 -12.27 -16.66 15.11
CA TYR A 38 -11.45 -15.69 14.38
C TYR A 38 -11.13 -16.16 12.97
N LYS A 39 -10.86 -17.46 12.79
CA LYS A 39 -10.66 -18.07 11.49
C LYS A 39 -11.92 -17.94 10.62
N GLU A 40 -13.07 -18.35 11.14
CA GLU A 40 -14.36 -18.31 10.45
C GLU A 40 -14.69 -16.88 10.01
N THR A 41 -14.47 -15.89 10.89
CA THR A 41 -14.68 -14.46 10.58
C THR A 41 -13.75 -13.98 9.46
N ALA A 42 -12.47 -14.40 9.48
CA ALA A 42 -11.51 -14.01 8.44
C ALA A 42 -11.83 -14.65 7.09
N GLU A 43 -12.20 -15.93 7.07
CA GLU A 43 -12.60 -16.67 5.86
C GLU A 43 -13.88 -16.09 5.24
N GLU A 44 -14.86 -15.67 6.06
CA GLU A 44 -16.06 -15.00 5.60
C GLU A 44 -15.74 -13.66 4.89
N LEU A 45 -14.83 -12.86 5.46
CA LEU A 45 -14.38 -11.63 4.81
C LEU A 45 -13.66 -11.92 3.48
N GLU A 46 -12.79 -12.92 3.48
CA GLU A 46 -12.05 -13.31 2.28
C GLU A 46 -12.99 -13.72 1.14
N GLN A 47 -14.06 -14.48 1.45
CA GLN A 47 -15.08 -14.81 0.47
C GLN A 47 -15.83 -13.59 -0.06
N LYS A 48 -16.10 -12.59 0.79
CA LYS A 48 -16.70 -11.32 0.35
C LYS A 48 -15.78 -10.54 -0.60
N LEU A 49 -14.48 -10.61 -0.40
CA LEU A 49 -13.47 -9.98 -1.28
C LEU A 49 -13.41 -10.64 -2.67
N ASP A 50 -13.95 -11.84 -2.88
CA ASP A 50 -14.02 -12.46 -4.21
C ASP A 50 -14.81 -11.58 -5.20
N ALA A 51 -15.83 -10.87 -4.75
CA ALA A 51 -16.57 -9.93 -5.59
C ALA A 51 -15.69 -8.80 -6.13
N VAL A 52 -14.75 -8.31 -5.30
CA VAL A 52 -13.77 -7.29 -5.71
C VAL A 52 -12.76 -7.86 -6.69
N LEU A 53 -12.26 -9.07 -6.42
CA LEU A 53 -11.26 -9.74 -7.26
C LEU A 53 -11.79 -10.05 -8.67
N MET A 54 -13.11 -10.25 -8.80
CA MET A 54 -13.78 -10.53 -10.06
C MET A 54 -14.30 -9.30 -10.79
N ASP A 55 -14.15 -8.10 -10.20
CA ASP A 55 -14.52 -6.84 -10.83
C ASP A 55 -13.29 -6.01 -11.16
N TYR A 56 -12.93 -5.93 -12.44
CA TYR A 56 -11.78 -5.15 -12.93
C TYR A 56 -11.79 -3.68 -12.43
N ARG A 57 -12.97 -3.06 -12.32
CA ARG A 57 -13.10 -1.64 -11.90
C ARG A 57 -12.85 -1.43 -10.41
N SER A 58 -13.02 -2.48 -9.61
CA SER A 58 -12.79 -2.46 -8.17
C SER A 58 -11.33 -2.77 -7.80
N MET A 59 -10.53 -3.21 -8.78
CA MET A 59 -9.10 -3.50 -8.57
C MET A 59 -8.26 -2.25 -8.80
N ASP A 60 -7.35 -1.97 -7.87
CA ASP A 60 -6.41 -0.87 -7.87
C ASP A 60 -5.06 -1.30 -7.25
N HIS A 61 -4.17 -0.35 -6.94
CA HIS A 61 -2.87 -0.67 -6.36
C HIS A 61 -2.93 -1.21 -4.93
N ASP A 62 -4.06 -1.08 -4.23
CA ASP A 62 -4.24 -1.54 -2.84
C ASP A 62 -4.47 -3.05 -2.72
N SER A 63 -4.20 -3.79 -3.78
CA SER A 63 -4.30 -5.25 -3.78
C SER A 63 -3.47 -5.92 -2.67
N GLY A 64 -2.30 -5.37 -2.34
CA GLY A 64 -1.50 -5.86 -1.23
C GLY A 64 -2.16 -5.65 0.13
N PHE A 65 -2.73 -4.48 0.38
CA PHE A 65 -3.47 -4.17 1.61
C PHE A 65 -4.65 -5.12 1.82
N ARG A 66 -5.31 -5.54 0.74
CA ARG A 66 -6.49 -6.42 0.81
C ARG A 66 -6.11 -7.89 0.94
N TRP A 67 -5.20 -8.41 0.11
CA TRP A 67 -4.97 -9.86 0.00
C TRP A 67 -3.75 -10.39 0.75
N LEU A 68 -2.75 -9.57 1.11
CA LEU A 68 -1.65 -10.04 1.99
C LEU A 68 -2.13 -10.42 3.38
N PRO A 69 -2.90 -9.56 4.08
CA PRO A 69 -3.35 -9.88 5.44
C PRO A 69 -4.54 -10.84 5.48
N THR A 70 -5.20 -11.10 4.35
CA THR A 70 -6.33 -12.04 4.25
C THR A 70 -5.89 -13.34 3.57
N ALA A 71 -6.05 -13.48 2.27
CA ALA A 71 -5.82 -14.73 1.53
C ALA A 71 -4.39 -15.28 1.68
N VAL A 72 -3.36 -14.42 1.61
CA VAL A 72 -1.98 -14.88 1.81
C VAL A 72 -1.74 -15.33 3.26
N ALA A 73 -2.34 -14.64 4.23
CA ALA A 73 -2.25 -15.04 5.64
C ALA A 73 -2.96 -16.37 5.89
N ASP A 74 -4.16 -16.56 5.33
CA ASP A 74 -4.88 -17.84 5.38
C ASP A 74 -4.01 -18.97 4.82
N TYR A 75 -3.56 -18.84 3.58
CA TYR A 75 -2.71 -19.84 2.96
C TYR A 75 -1.48 -20.18 3.81
N ARG A 76 -0.81 -19.18 4.38
CA ARG A 76 0.37 -19.40 5.24
C ARG A 76 0.04 -20.14 6.53
N LEU A 77 -1.15 -19.94 7.09
CA LEU A 77 -1.55 -20.51 8.37
C LEU A 77 -2.25 -21.87 8.23
N THR A 78 -2.95 -22.11 7.13
CA THR A 78 -3.82 -23.26 6.95
C THR A 78 -3.44 -24.17 5.78
N GLY A 79 -2.71 -23.64 4.79
CA GLY A 79 -2.43 -24.32 3.53
C GLY A 79 -3.59 -24.30 2.54
N ALA A 80 -4.59 -23.41 2.72
CA ALA A 80 -5.77 -23.33 1.87
C ALA A 80 -5.41 -22.93 0.42
N GLU A 81 -5.51 -23.88 -0.52
CA GLU A 81 -5.15 -23.65 -1.94
C GLU A 81 -6.03 -22.59 -2.61
N MET A 82 -7.30 -22.45 -2.22
CA MET A 82 -8.18 -21.42 -2.74
C MET A 82 -7.66 -20.03 -2.35
N SER A 83 -7.19 -19.85 -1.13
CA SER A 83 -6.63 -18.60 -0.63
C SER A 83 -5.28 -18.28 -1.29
N LYS A 84 -4.47 -19.31 -1.59
CA LYS A 84 -3.30 -19.16 -2.46
C LYS A 84 -3.70 -18.62 -3.84
N ASN A 85 -4.71 -19.19 -4.47
CA ASN A 85 -5.18 -18.76 -5.77
C ASN A 85 -5.68 -17.31 -5.76
N ARG A 86 -6.42 -16.89 -4.72
CA ARG A 86 -6.84 -15.50 -4.53
C ARG A 86 -5.66 -14.54 -4.46
N GLY A 87 -4.66 -14.88 -3.65
CA GLY A 87 -3.42 -14.11 -3.54
C GLY A 87 -2.68 -14.00 -4.88
N MET A 88 -2.56 -15.09 -5.63
CA MET A 88 -1.92 -15.09 -6.95
C MET A 88 -2.69 -14.27 -8.00
N LEU A 89 -4.01 -14.33 -8.01
CA LEU A 89 -4.85 -13.51 -8.89
C LEU A 89 -4.71 -12.02 -8.55
N ALA A 90 -4.72 -11.68 -7.26
CA ALA A 90 -4.51 -10.29 -6.81
C ALA A 90 -3.11 -9.78 -7.20
N ALA A 91 -2.07 -10.61 -7.05
CA ALA A 91 -0.72 -10.27 -7.49
C ALA A 91 -0.62 -10.08 -9.00
N SER A 92 -1.27 -10.94 -9.78
CA SER A 92 -1.32 -10.83 -11.24
C SER A 92 -2.03 -9.55 -11.70
N ASN A 93 -3.11 -9.17 -11.01
CA ASN A 93 -3.80 -7.90 -11.27
C ASN A 93 -2.90 -6.70 -10.94
N LEU A 94 -2.24 -6.71 -9.78
CA LEU A 94 -1.31 -5.65 -9.38
C LEU A 94 -0.14 -5.54 -10.38
N ALA A 95 0.44 -6.66 -10.81
CA ALA A 95 1.49 -6.69 -11.83
C ALA A 95 0.99 -6.14 -13.17
N GLY A 96 -0.26 -6.44 -13.56
CA GLY A 96 -0.89 -5.92 -14.77
C GLY A 96 -1.08 -4.40 -14.81
N ARG A 97 -0.93 -3.72 -13.67
CA ARG A 97 -0.99 -2.25 -13.56
C ARG A 97 0.37 -1.57 -13.80
N PHE A 98 1.40 -2.35 -14.06
CA PHE A 98 2.75 -1.81 -14.25
C PHE A 98 2.89 -1.10 -15.59
N ASN A 99 3.37 0.13 -15.56
CA ASN A 99 3.75 0.90 -16.72
C ASN A 99 5.24 0.69 -17.02
N PRO A 100 5.62 0.08 -18.16
CA PRO A 100 7.01 -0.26 -18.46
C PRO A 100 7.87 0.92 -18.88
N GLU A 101 7.26 2.04 -19.33
CA GLU A 101 8.01 3.23 -19.75
C GLU A 101 8.49 4.05 -18.56
N GLY A 102 7.65 4.18 -17.52
CA GLY A 102 7.98 4.93 -16.31
C GLY A 102 8.36 4.07 -15.11
N ASP A 103 8.36 2.74 -15.24
CA ASP A 103 8.71 1.80 -14.18
C ASP A 103 7.87 1.94 -12.91
N PHE A 104 6.57 2.23 -13.06
CA PHE A 104 5.68 2.41 -11.93
C PHE A 104 4.38 1.59 -12.05
N ILE A 105 3.76 1.32 -10.91
CA ILE A 105 2.43 0.70 -10.82
C ILE A 105 1.40 1.83 -10.76
N ILE A 106 0.45 1.83 -11.71
CA ILE A 106 -0.65 2.80 -11.78
C ILE A 106 -1.56 2.62 -10.56
N ALA A 107 -1.81 3.71 -9.82
CA ALA A 107 -2.55 3.66 -8.57
C ALA A 107 -4.01 3.28 -8.78
N TRP A 108 -4.76 4.06 -9.55
CA TRP A 108 -6.21 3.91 -9.70
C TRP A 108 -6.62 3.76 -11.16
N ASN A 109 -7.86 3.38 -11.37
CA ASN A 109 -8.46 3.41 -12.70
C ASN A 109 -8.88 4.84 -13.04
N ALA A 110 -8.58 5.29 -14.25
CA ALA A 110 -8.69 6.70 -14.65
C ALA A 110 -10.13 7.26 -14.59
N GLY A 111 -11.15 6.44 -14.77
CA GLY A 111 -12.53 6.92 -14.87
C GLY A 111 -12.64 8.02 -15.94
N ASP A 112 -13.15 9.19 -15.55
CA ASP A 112 -13.29 10.35 -16.42
C ASP A 112 -12.04 11.26 -16.46
N ASN A 113 -11.01 10.96 -15.65
CA ASN A 113 -9.76 11.72 -15.61
C ASN A 113 -8.60 10.89 -16.16
N PRO A 114 -8.22 11.06 -17.44
CA PRO A 114 -7.16 10.28 -18.07
C PRO A 114 -5.76 10.50 -17.45
N ALA A 115 -5.51 11.62 -16.74
CA ALA A 115 -4.23 11.88 -16.07
C ALA A 115 -3.92 10.81 -15.00
N VAL A 116 -4.94 10.21 -14.40
CA VAL A 116 -4.78 9.14 -13.39
C VAL A 116 -4.03 7.91 -13.94
N ASN A 117 -4.01 7.69 -15.25
CA ASN A 117 -3.20 6.63 -15.86
C ASN A 117 -1.68 6.83 -15.68
N GLY A 118 -1.25 8.04 -15.34
CA GLY A 118 0.14 8.35 -14.99
C GLY A 118 0.40 8.47 -13.48
N TRP A 119 -0.59 8.23 -12.63
CA TRP A 119 -0.43 8.44 -11.19
C TRP A 119 0.15 7.22 -10.48
N ALA A 120 1.27 7.42 -9.79
CA ALA A 120 1.79 6.50 -8.79
C ALA A 120 1.66 7.15 -7.41
N ILE A 121 1.45 6.34 -6.38
CA ILE A 121 1.21 6.79 -5.01
C ILE A 121 2.14 6.04 -4.08
N ILE A 122 2.70 6.73 -3.07
CA ILE A 122 3.69 6.16 -2.14
C ILE A 122 3.15 4.93 -1.40
N ASP A 123 1.84 4.84 -1.20
CA ASP A 123 1.12 3.73 -0.56
C ASP A 123 1.37 2.39 -1.27
N CYS A 124 1.66 2.43 -2.60
CA CYS A 124 1.97 1.24 -3.37
C CYS A 124 3.19 0.48 -2.82
N MET A 125 4.11 1.17 -2.14
CA MET A 125 5.25 0.54 -1.48
C MET A 125 4.83 -0.53 -0.46
N MET A 126 3.66 -0.37 0.16
CA MET A 126 3.07 -1.34 1.08
C MET A 126 2.39 -2.52 0.37
N ASN A 127 2.11 -2.38 -0.93
CA ASN A 127 1.46 -3.40 -1.74
C ASN A 127 2.47 -4.31 -2.47
N LEU A 128 3.73 -3.87 -2.61
CA LEU A 128 4.80 -4.65 -3.26
C LEU A 128 5.10 -6.00 -2.60
N PRO A 129 4.97 -6.18 -1.27
CA PRO A 129 5.16 -7.50 -0.66
C PRO A 129 4.26 -8.60 -1.21
N LEU A 130 3.10 -8.27 -1.78
CA LEU A 130 2.27 -9.23 -2.49
C LEU A 130 2.98 -9.77 -3.74
N LEU A 131 3.68 -8.91 -4.47
CA LEU A 131 4.46 -9.32 -5.65
C LEU A 131 5.70 -10.13 -5.26
N TYR A 132 6.41 -9.73 -4.20
CA TYR A 132 7.52 -10.53 -3.68
C TYR A 132 7.09 -11.92 -3.22
N TRP A 133 5.92 -12.00 -2.55
CA TRP A 133 5.34 -13.28 -2.16
C TRP A 133 4.97 -14.12 -3.38
N ALA A 134 4.29 -13.55 -4.36
CA ALA A 134 3.88 -14.26 -5.58
C ALA A 134 5.08 -14.80 -6.36
N SER A 135 6.16 -14.02 -6.46
CA SER A 135 7.40 -14.46 -7.10
C SER A 135 8.01 -15.66 -6.39
N LYS A 136 8.07 -15.63 -5.05
CA LYS A 136 8.59 -16.73 -4.25
C LYS A 136 7.72 -17.99 -4.36
N GLU A 137 6.41 -17.81 -4.36
CA GLU A 137 5.45 -18.90 -4.33
C GLU A 137 5.34 -19.63 -5.68
N SER A 138 5.43 -18.87 -6.79
CA SER A 138 5.36 -19.41 -8.15
C SER A 138 6.71 -19.82 -8.72
N GLY A 139 7.81 -19.27 -8.18
CA GLY A 139 9.14 -19.36 -8.79
C GLY A 139 9.33 -18.45 -10.01
N ASP A 140 8.34 -17.60 -10.32
CA ASP A 140 8.42 -16.66 -11.45
C ASP A 140 9.05 -15.32 -10.98
N PRO A 141 10.24 -14.94 -11.49
CA PRO A 141 10.90 -13.70 -11.10
C PRO A 141 10.16 -12.43 -11.58
N HIS A 142 9.24 -12.54 -12.53
CA HIS A 142 8.50 -11.42 -13.11
C HIS A 142 7.84 -10.53 -12.04
N PHE A 143 7.17 -11.11 -11.05
CA PHE A 143 6.51 -10.33 -9.99
C PHE A 143 7.52 -9.53 -9.16
N ALA A 144 8.62 -10.15 -8.75
CA ALA A 144 9.65 -9.46 -7.97
C ALA A 144 10.35 -8.37 -8.78
N GLU A 145 10.55 -8.58 -10.09
CA GLU A 145 11.14 -7.57 -10.98
C GLU A 145 10.27 -6.31 -11.06
N ILE A 146 8.96 -6.46 -11.24
CA ILE A 146 8.02 -5.33 -11.21
C ILE A 146 8.09 -4.58 -9.88
N ALA A 147 8.09 -5.30 -8.76
CA ALA A 147 8.16 -4.69 -7.45
C ALA A 147 9.47 -3.91 -7.25
N VAL A 148 10.60 -4.45 -7.69
CA VAL A 148 11.91 -3.78 -7.61
C VAL A 148 11.95 -2.53 -8.47
N ARG A 149 11.45 -2.58 -9.71
CA ARG A 149 11.42 -1.42 -10.62
C ARG A 149 10.55 -0.31 -10.05
N HIS A 150 9.34 -0.64 -9.56
CA HIS A 150 8.51 0.36 -8.89
C HIS A 150 9.17 0.95 -7.63
N ALA A 151 9.83 0.13 -6.80
CA ALA A 151 10.53 0.62 -5.62
C ALA A 151 11.72 1.54 -5.98
N ASP A 152 12.41 1.28 -7.08
CA ASP A 152 13.47 2.17 -7.59
C ASP A 152 12.89 3.51 -8.07
N THR A 153 11.78 3.49 -8.82
CA THR A 153 11.04 4.71 -9.21
C THR A 153 10.57 5.48 -7.99
N ALA A 154 10.02 4.79 -6.98
CA ALA A 154 9.61 5.44 -5.74
C ALA A 154 10.79 6.11 -5.01
N ARG A 155 11.95 5.47 -4.98
CA ARG A 155 13.18 6.01 -4.39
C ARG A 155 13.64 7.30 -5.11
N GLU A 156 13.54 7.33 -6.43
CA GLU A 156 14.05 8.42 -7.27
C GLU A 156 13.09 9.61 -7.33
N HIS A 157 11.80 9.35 -7.39
CA HIS A 157 10.79 10.38 -7.66
C HIS A 157 9.98 10.82 -6.45
N PHE A 158 9.81 9.95 -5.44
CA PHE A 158 9.02 10.30 -4.25
C PHE A 158 9.86 10.82 -3.11
N ILE A 159 11.10 10.36 -2.93
CA ILE A 159 11.91 10.73 -1.78
C ILE A 159 12.76 11.96 -2.10
N ARG A 160 12.46 13.07 -1.39
CA ARG A 160 13.17 14.33 -1.54
C ARG A 160 14.58 14.25 -0.94
N VAL A 161 15.39 15.26 -1.24
CA VAL A 161 16.78 15.34 -0.75
C VAL A 161 16.87 15.30 0.78
N ASP A 162 15.91 15.86 1.48
CA ASP A 162 15.83 15.87 2.95
C ASP A 162 15.28 14.58 3.58
N GLY A 163 14.81 13.63 2.77
CA GLY A 163 14.22 12.37 3.23
C GLY A 163 12.69 12.40 3.36
N SER A 164 12.06 13.56 3.13
CA SER A 164 10.60 13.63 3.10
C SER A 164 10.02 12.95 1.86
N ALA A 165 8.81 12.40 1.97
CA ALA A 165 8.13 11.72 0.88
C ALA A 165 7.05 12.60 0.24
N LYS A 166 6.96 12.57 -1.10
CA LYS A 166 5.78 13.04 -1.85
C LYS A 166 4.66 12.00 -1.68
N HIS A 167 3.40 12.43 -1.73
CA HIS A 167 2.26 11.50 -1.70
C HIS A 167 1.99 10.90 -3.09
N ILE A 168 1.67 11.73 -4.07
CA ILE A 168 1.33 11.32 -5.44
C ILE A 168 2.34 11.93 -6.39
N VAL A 169 2.88 11.13 -7.29
CA VAL A 169 3.67 11.58 -8.46
C VAL A 169 2.89 11.24 -9.72
N GLU A 170 2.76 12.24 -10.59
CA GLU A 170 2.18 12.10 -11.91
C GLU A 170 3.27 11.99 -12.96
N PHE A 171 3.24 10.92 -13.71
CA PHE A 171 4.10 10.65 -14.86
C PHE A 171 3.31 10.78 -16.16
N ASP A 172 3.99 11.07 -17.25
CA ASP A 172 3.43 10.85 -18.58
C ASP A 172 3.35 9.33 -18.84
N PRO A 173 2.16 8.76 -19.07
CA PRO A 173 2.03 7.31 -19.21
C PRO A 173 2.65 6.75 -20.49
N ILE A 174 3.05 7.62 -21.45
CA ILE A 174 3.63 7.24 -22.74
C ILE A 174 5.16 7.36 -22.73
N THR A 175 5.70 8.41 -22.10
CA THR A 175 7.15 8.66 -22.07
C THR A 175 7.81 8.22 -20.77
N GLY A 176 7.02 8.05 -19.69
CA GLY A 176 7.53 7.74 -18.37
C GLY A 176 8.13 8.92 -17.62
N ASP A 177 8.12 10.13 -18.20
CA ASP A 177 8.69 11.32 -17.56
C ASP A 177 7.81 11.82 -16.41
N GLU A 178 8.43 12.30 -15.32
CA GLU A 178 7.70 12.96 -14.22
C GLU A 178 7.14 14.31 -14.70
N ASN A 179 5.82 14.47 -14.64
CA ASN A 179 5.13 15.73 -14.97
C ASN A 179 5.05 16.65 -13.75
N THR A 180 4.51 16.14 -12.65
CA THR A 180 4.25 16.92 -11.43
C THR A 180 4.02 16.00 -10.23
N SER A 181 3.75 16.60 -9.07
CA SER A 181 3.31 15.88 -7.88
C SER A 181 2.11 16.56 -7.25
N HIS A 182 1.28 15.79 -6.54
CA HIS A 182 0.08 16.27 -5.88
C HIS A 182 0.16 16.01 -4.36
N GLY A 183 -0.44 16.89 -3.57
CA GLY A 183 -0.52 16.72 -2.11
C GLY A 183 -1.36 15.53 -1.70
N GLY A 184 -2.39 15.22 -2.48
CA GLY A 184 -3.31 14.12 -2.16
C GLY A 184 -3.98 14.33 -0.81
N GLN A 185 -3.80 13.39 0.11
CA GLN A 185 -4.28 13.47 1.50
C GLN A 185 -3.40 14.34 2.41
N GLY A 186 -2.26 14.85 1.92
CA GLY A 186 -1.44 15.81 2.65
C GLY A 186 -2.03 17.21 2.67
N LEU A 187 -1.49 18.06 3.53
CA LEU A 187 -1.94 19.44 3.75
C LEU A 187 -1.95 20.29 2.47
N ALA A 188 -0.95 20.12 1.62
CA ALA A 188 -0.81 20.85 0.36
C ALA A 188 0.18 20.15 -0.59
N GLN A 189 0.21 20.62 -1.83
CA GLN A 189 1.27 20.23 -2.75
C GLN A 189 2.64 20.60 -2.15
N GLY A 190 3.55 19.65 -2.15
CA GLY A 190 4.90 19.82 -1.58
C GLY A 190 5.02 19.57 -0.09
N SER A 191 3.92 19.40 0.65
CA SER A 191 3.94 19.01 2.07
C SER A 191 4.42 17.57 2.29
N SER A 192 4.51 17.15 3.53
CA SER A 192 4.92 15.81 3.91
C SER A 192 3.86 15.16 4.79
N TRP A 193 2.91 14.51 4.15
CA TRP A 193 1.86 13.73 4.79
C TRP A 193 2.44 12.58 5.60
N THR A 194 2.16 12.55 6.90
CA THR A 194 2.85 11.69 7.85
C THR A 194 2.60 10.20 7.59
N ARG A 195 1.37 9.83 7.21
CA ARG A 195 1.06 8.43 6.85
C ARG A 195 1.81 8.01 5.59
N GLY A 196 1.91 8.87 4.57
CA GLY A 196 2.72 8.62 3.38
C GLY A 196 4.21 8.44 3.69
N GLN A 197 4.74 9.24 4.61
CA GLN A 197 6.10 9.08 5.11
C GLN A 197 6.29 7.71 5.80
N ALA A 198 5.31 7.26 6.58
CA ALA A 198 5.34 5.93 7.20
C ALA A 198 5.27 4.80 6.17
N TRP A 199 4.45 4.95 5.12
CA TRP A 199 4.39 3.98 4.02
C TRP A 199 5.73 3.88 3.28
N ALA A 200 6.38 5.02 3.00
CA ALA A 200 7.72 5.03 2.41
C ALA A 200 8.72 4.27 3.28
N LEU A 201 8.82 4.62 4.57
CA LEU A 201 9.74 3.98 5.51
C LEU A 201 9.54 2.47 5.53
N TYR A 202 8.32 2.03 5.82
CA TYR A 202 8.03 0.61 5.96
C TYR A 202 8.18 -0.14 4.64
N GLY A 203 7.71 0.44 3.54
CA GLY A 203 7.80 -0.18 2.22
C GLY A 203 9.24 -0.38 1.73
N PHE A 204 10.15 0.58 1.98
CA PHE A 204 11.57 0.40 1.66
C PHE A 204 12.24 -0.64 2.56
N VAL A 205 11.90 -0.70 3.85
CA VAL A 205 12.37 -1.78 4.74
C VAL A 205 11.92 -3.14 4.22
N LEU A 206 10.64 -3.29 3.85
CA LEU A 206 10.12 -4.55 3.29
C LEU A 206 10.81 -4.91 1.97
N SER A 207 11.03 -3.94 1.09
CA SER A 207 11.74 -4.16 -0.17
C SER A 207 13.19 -4.62 0.07
N PHE A 208 13.89 -4.05 1.06
CA PHE A 208 15.20 -4.55 1.49
C PHE A 208 15.14 -5.98 2.02
N LEU A 209 14.20 -6.29 2.90
CA LEU A 209 14.06 -7.64 3.49
C LEU A 209 13.79 -8.72 2.43
N HIS A 210 13.06 -8.39 1.36
CA HIS A 210 12.75 -9.33 0.29
C HIS A 210 13.87 -9.47 -0.75
N THR A 211 14.71 -8.43 -0.93
CA THR A 211 15.66 -8.37 -2.06
C THR A 211 17.12 -8.29 -1.65
N SER A 212 17.41 -7.93 -0.40
CA SER A 212 18.76 -7.62 0.12
C SER A 212 19.48 -6.52 -0.67
N LYS A 213 18.74 -5.62 -1.35
CA LYS A 213 19.34 -4.52 -2.11
C LYS A 213 19.59 -3.33 -1.18
N GLU A 214 20.86 -3.06 -0.87
CA GLU A 214 21.31 -2.02 0.08
C GLU A 214 20.71 -0.63 -0.21
N ARG A 215 20.46 -0.28 -1.47
CA ARG A 215 19.86 1.00 -1.82
C ARG A 215 18.48 1.23 -1.18
N PHE A 216 17.70 0.17 -0.93
CA PHE A 216 16.42 0.27 -0.24
C PHE A 216 16.62 0.50 1.27
N LEU A 217 17.60 -0.15 1.89
CA LEU A 217 17.95 0.10 3.28
C LEU A 217 18.41 1.55 3.48
N THR A 218 19.36 2.01 2.66
CA THR A 218 19.85 3.40 2.72
C THR A 218 18.72 4.41 2.54
N THR A 219 17.74 4.12 1.66
CA THR A 219 16.58 5.00 1.50
C THR A 219 15.68 4.95 2.72
N ALA A 220 15.43 3.77 3.30
CA ALA A 220 14.65 3.63 4.52
C ALA A 220 15.29 4.39 5.69
N GLU A 221 16.60 4.32 5.87
CA GLU A 221 17.35 5.08 6.89
C GLU A 221 17.15 6.59 6.69
N LYS A 222 17.32 7.08 5.47
CA LYS A 222 17.10 8.50 5.15
C LYS A 222 15.67 8.98 5.47
N VAL A 223 14.67 8.17 5.13
CA VAL A 223 13.24 8.44 5.42
C VAL A 223 12.97 8.41 6.92
N ALA A 224 13.61 7.47 7.64
CA ALA A 224 13.52 7.37 9.10
C ALA A 224 14.14 8.58 9.80
N ASP A 225 15.33 9.00 9.38
CA ASP A 225 16.03 10.17 9.93
C ASP A 225 15.16 11.42 9.80
N TYR A 226 14.55 11.63 8.62
CA TYR A 226 13.60 12.72 8.45
C TYR A 226 12.42 12.58 9.40
N PHE A 227 11.74 11.43 9.44
CA PHE A 227 10.59 11.19 10.30
C PHE A 227 10.92 11.50 11.77
N VAL A 228 12.01 10.95 12.29
CA VAL A 228 12.44 11.13 13.68
C VAL A 228 12.75 12.60 13.96
N SER A 229 13.37 13.32 13.01
CA SER A 229 13.69 14.75 13.16
C SER A 229 12.44 15.64 13.26
N GLN A 230 11.28 15.16 12.77
CA GLN A 230 10.02 15.89 12.77
C GLN A 230 9.12 15.57 13.97
N ILE A 231 9.47 14.56 14.81
CA ILE A 231 8.66 14.21 15.98
C ILE A 231 8.70 15.38 16.97
N PRO A 232 7.55 15.98 17.33
CA PRO A 232 7.51 17.09 18.27
C PRO A 232 7.83 16.63 19.69
N GLU A 233 8.25 17.54 20.56
CA GLU A 233 8.59 17.26 21.97
C GLU A 233 7.43 16.56 22.72
N SER A 234 6.18 16.87 22.36
CA SER A 234 4.99 16.23 22.93
C SER A 234 4.84 14.74 22.56
N GLY A 235 5.53 14.26 21.52
CA GLY A 235 5.35 12.92 20.95
C GLY A 235 4.05 12.75 20.14
N LEU A 236 3.19 13.77 20.05
CA LEU A 236 1.97 13.74 19.26
C LEU A 236 2.32 14.10 17.81
N ILE A 237 2.31 13.12 16.95
CA ILE A 237 2.68 13.28 15.54
C ILE A 237 1.51 13.92 14.78
N PRO A 238 1.73 15.05 14.05
CA PRO A 238 0.70 15.70 13.26
C PRO A 238 0.31 14.86 12.04
N VAL A 239 -0.81 15.15 11.41
CA VAL A 239 -1.26 14.51 10.17
C VAL A 239 -0.33 14.83 9.00
N ASP A 240 0.23 16.03 8.99
CA ASP A 240 1.25 16.45 8.03
C ASP A 240 2.37 17.20 8.78
N PHE A 241 3.63 16.90 8.46
CA PHE A 241 4.77 17.53 9.13
C PHE A 241 4.90 19.03 8.86
N TYR A 242 4.20 19.55 7.86
CA TYR A 242 4.15 21.00 7.57
C TYR A 242 2.93 21.67 8.20
N GLN A 243 2.12 20.93 8.93
CA GLN A 243 0.96 21.44 9.64
C GLN A 243 1.39 22.37 10.78
N ALA A 244 0.81 23.58 10.84
CA ALA A 244 1.01 24.47 11.97
C ALA A 244 0.34 23.91 13.24
N LYS A 245 0.88 24.25 14.42
CA LYS A 245 0.40 23.71 15.72
C LYS A 245 -1.07 24.00 16.03
N ASP A 246 -1.62 25.04 15.44
CA ASP A 246 -3.00 25.52 15.58
C ASP A 246 -3.87 25.26 14.34
N CYS A 247 -3.41 24.39 13.47
CA CYS A 247 -4.13 24.02 12.25
C CYS A 247 -5.09 22.85 12.54
N ASP A 248 -6.36 23.01 12.17
CA ASP A 248 -7.41 21.99 12.30
C ASP A 248 -7.42 20.98 11.13
N PHE A 249 -6.30 20.81 10.43
CA PHE A 249 -6.18 19.85 9.34
C PHE A 249 -6.26 18.43 9.87
N GLU A 250 -7.23 17.69 9.38
CA GLU A 250 -7.47 16.27 9.71
C GLU A 250 -7.31 15.42 8.44
N ASP A 251 -6.92 14.17 8.61
CA ASP A 251 -6.86 13.16 7.56
C ASP A 251 -8.22 12.41 7.50
N ASP A 252 -8.64 12.00 6.32
CA ASP A 252 -9.88 11.24 6.06
C ASP A 252 -9.83 9.80 6.62
#